data_15354524ab74cfa114937e3019bbfdde
#
_entry.id   15354524ab74cfa114937e3019bbfdde
#
_cell.length_a   1.000
_cell.length_b   1.000
_cell.length_c   1.000
_cell.angle_alpha   90.00
_cell.angle_beta   90.00
_cell.angle_gamma   90.00
#
_symmetry.space_group_name_H-M   'P 1'
#
loop_
_entity.id
_entity.type
_entity.pdbx_description
1 polymer ?
#
loop_
_entity_poly.entity_id
_entity_poly.type
_entity_poly.pdbx_seq_one_letter_code
_entity_poly.pdbx_strand_id
1 'polypeptide(L)'
;MNTSIRFIIITVLPDDTARGFDNARRLACEVGRSRASLAYPPHVTLRTGALVPVEHVSAFVQELDETLGAWDSFPVTADGFVFSQYEDGEERKYLAGYRVRKDPSLTSLNARLLRLEKWRASNRLLFEPHLTLAFDDLDRKGFQDVQRWLEANPGALPSSFSWLCENVCLYTRTGDQWTLYREWRSSSDGGYLHSPRWGTVRT
;
A
#
# COMPACT_ATOMS: atom_id res chain seq x y z
N MET A 1 -27.34 15.23 8.99
CA MET A 1 -26.12 15.16 8.13
C MET A 1 -25.67 13.71 8.12
N ASN A 2 -25.69 13.05 6.96
CA ASN A 2 -25.20 11.66 6.90
C ASN A 2 -23.65 11.71 7.01
N THR A 3 -23.16 11.30 8.16
CA THR A 3 -21.72 11.19 8.40
C THR A 3 -21.23 9.87 7.78
N SER A 4 -20.28 9.96 6.85
CA SER A 4 -19.68 8.77 6.24
C SER A 4 -18.22 8.63 6.67
N ILE A 5 -17.77 7.40 6.83
CA ILE A 5 -16.39 7.06 7.14
C ILE A 5 -15.70 6.60 5.87
N ARG A 6 -14.49 7.10 5.64
CA ARG A 6 -13.64 6.65 4.53
C ARG A 6 -12.74 5.52 5.01
N PHE A 7 -12.80 4.39 4.29
CA PHE A 7 -11.96 3.24 4.53
C PHE A 7 -11.01 2.97 3.35
N ILE A 8 -9.87 2.37 3.66
CA ILE A 8 -8.95 1.78 2.69
C ILE A 8 -8.68 0.33 3.10
N ILE A 9 -8.59 -0.56 2.11
CA ILE A 9 -8.26 -1.97 2.33
C ILE A 9 -6.86 -2.20 1.78
N ILE A 10 -5.97 -2.66 2.65
CA ILE A 10 -4.54 -2.83 2.38
C ILE A 10 -4.05 -4.19 2.85
N THR A 11 -2.90 -4.62 2.36
CA THR A 11 -2.05 -5.62 3.03
C THR A 11 -0.79 -4.93 3.53
N VAL A 12 -0.42 -5.19 4.77
CA VAL A 12 0.73 -4.59 5.44
C VAL A 12 1.91 -5.55 5.35
N LEU A 13 3.12 -5.02 5.15
CA LEU A 13 4.33 -5.83 5.13
C LEU A 13 4.59 -6.44 6.51
N PRO A 14 5.10 -7.70 6.58
CA PRO A 14 5.59 -8.28 7.82
C PRO A 14 6.70 -7.42 8.45
N ASP A 15 6.79 -7.43 9.78
CA ASP A 15 7.67 -6.52 10.56
C ASP A 15 9.13 -6.49 10.08
N ASP A 16 9.69 -7.65 9.74
CA ASP A 16 11.09 -7.73 9.29
C ASP A 16 11.30 -7.05 7.94
N THR A 17 10.37 -7.26 6.99
CA THR A 17 10.39 -6.61 5.68
C THR A 17 10.05 -5.11 5.84
N ALA A 18 9.09 -4.79 6.70
CA ALA A 18 8.64 -3.42 6.96
C ALA A 18 9.78 -2.54 7.49
N ARG A 19 10.58 -3.03 8.44
CA ARG A 19 11.73 -2.26 8.99
C ARG A 19 12.74 -1.85 7.92
N GLY A 20 13.08 -2.79 7.03
CA GLY A 20 14.00 -2.50 5.94
C GLY A 20 13.40 -1.52 4.94
N PHE A 21 12.13 -1.72 4.60
CA PHE A 21 11.40 -0.83 3.69
C PHE A 21 11.21 0.58 4.30
N ASP A 22 10.98 0.71 5.61
CA ASP A 22 10.86 2.00 6.28
C ASP A 22 12.14 2.82 6.19
N ASN A 23 13.32 2.20 6.25
CA ASN A 23 14.58 2.89 6.05
C ASN A 23 14.68 3.41 4.61
N ALA A 24 14.34 2.59 3.62
CA ALA A 24 14.28 3.01 2.21
C ALA A 24 13.30 4.17 1.99
N ARG A 25 12.13 4.09 2.61
CA ARG A 25 11.08 5.10 2.54
C ARG A 25 11.53 6.43 3.16
N ARG A 26 12.16 6.40 4.34
CA ARG A 26 12.70 7.60 4.99
C ARG A 26 13.74 8.28 4.10
N LEU A 27 14.63 7.51 3.51
CA LEU A 27 15.66 8.04 2.61
C LEU A 27 15.06 8.66 1.36
N ALA A 28 14.09 8.00 0.71
CA ALA A 28 13.38 8.57 -0.43
C ALA A 28 12.60 9.84 -0.06
N CYS A 29 11.98 9.87 1.12
CA CYS A 29 11.29 11.03 1.65
C CYS A 29 12.25 12.19 1.95
N GLU A 30 13.44 11.93 2.47
CA GLU A 30 14.46 12.94 2.70
C GLU A 30 14.91 13.56 1.38
N VAL A 31 15.28 12.75 0.40
CA VAL A 31 15.66 13.19 -0.94
C VAL A 31 14.55 13.97 -1.63
N GLY A 32 13.31 13.47 -1.55
CA GLY A 32 12.13 14.07 -2.15
C GLY A 32 11.53 15.23 -1.36
N ARG A 33 12.00 15.47 -0.12
CA ARG A 33 11.42 16.46 0.81
C ARG A 33 9.93 16.23 1.07
N SER A 34 9.54 14.98 1.16
CA SER A 34 8.17 14.50 1.41
C SER A 34 8.11 13.84 2.78
N ARG A 35 6.94 13.81 3.43
CA ARG A 35 6.73 13.15 4.71
C ARG A 35 5.41 12.40 4.82
N ALA A 36 4.46 12.70 3.96
CA ALA A 36 3.10 12.18 4.06
C ALA A 36 3.05 10.65 4.03
N SER A 37 3.91 9.99 3.25
CA SER A 37 3.96 8.53 3.19
C SER A 37 4.42 7.88 4.49
N LEU A 38 5.09 8.61 5.40
CA LEU A 38 5.54 8.10 6.70
C LEU A 38 4.41 8.01 7.75
N ALA A 39 3.25 8.60 7.47
CA ALA A 39 2.12 8.63 8.39
C ALA A 39 1.35 7.30 8.49
N TYR A 40 1.64 6.31 7.64
CA TYR A 40 0.97 5.02 7.61
C TYR A 40 1.95 3.86 7.41
N PRO A 41 1.57 2.62 7.80
CA PRO A 41 2.47 1.48 7.68
C PRO A 41 2.82 1.20 6.20
N PRO A 42 3.98 0.58 5.92
CA PRO A 42 4.30 0.05 4.60
C PRO A 42 3.24 -0.93 4.12
N HIS A 43 2.61 -0.67 2.97
CA HIS A 43 1.47 -1.46 2.52
C HIS A 43 1.32 -1.51 1.00
N VAL A 44 0.59 -2.50 0.54
CA VAL A 44 0.00 -2.53 -0.80
C VAL A 44 -1.49 -2.26 -0.67
N THR A 45 -1.98 -1.27 -1.41
CA THR A 45 -3.41 -0.99 -1.48
C THR A 45 -4.11 -2.07 -2.31
N LEU A 46 -5.02 -2.80 -1.66
CA LEU A 46 -5.86 -3.80 -2.32
C LEU A 46 -7.13 -3.15 -2.89
N ARG A 47 -7.68 -2.17 -2.18
CA ARG A 47 -8.82 -1.39 -2.65
C ARG A 47 -8.79 0.01 -2.06
N THR A 48 -8.89 1.02 -2.91
CA THR A 48 -9.00 2.41 -2.50
C THR A 48 -10.43 2.77 -2.14
N GLY A 49 -10.58 3.62 -1.12
CA GLY A 49 -11.73 4.48 -0.86
C GLY A 49 -13.10 3.80 -0.86
N ALA A 50 -13.44 3.02 0.18
CA ALA A 50 -14.83 2.81 0.50
C ALA A 50 -15.34 4.00 1.32
N LEU A 51 -16.46 4.59 0.91
CA LEU A 51 -17.17 5.63 1.66
C LEU A 51 -18.44 5.00 2.22
N VAL A 52 -18.45 4.78 3.53
CA VAL A 52 -19.51 4.00 4.21
C VAL A 52 -20.25 4.90 5.19
N PRO A 53 -21.58 5.07 5.06
CA PRO A 53 -22.38 5.72 6.08
C PRO A 53 -22.21 5.05 7.44
N VAL A 54 -22.13 5.83 8.51
CA VAL A 54 -21.86 5.31 9.87
C VAL A 54 -22.81 4.19 10.27
N GLU A 55 -24.08 4.33 9.94
CA GLU A 55 -25.14 3.35 10.21
C GLU A 55 -24.96 2.01 9.44
N HIS A 56 -24.12 1.99 8.41
CA HIS A 56 -23.85 0.82 7.59
C HIS A 56 -22.49 0.17 7.81
N VAL A 57 -21.68 0.69 8.73
CA VAL A 57 -20.30 0.19 8.97
C VAL A 57 -20.33 -1.29 9.37
N SER A 58 -21.25 -1.71 10.24
CA SER A 58 -21.36 -3.11 10.65
C SER A 58 -21.69 -4.04 9.47
N ALA A 59 -22.61 -3.62 8.60
CA ALA A 59 -22.96 -4.39 7.40
C ALA A 59 -21.79 -4.47 6.41
N PHE A 60 -21.05 -3.37 6.24
CA PHE A 60 -19.84 -3.35 5.42
C PHE A 60 -18.76 -4.32 5.93
N VAL A 61 -18.54 -4.33 7.25
CA VAL A 61 -17.56 -5.24 7.87
C VAL A 61 -17.99 -6.69 7.74
N GLN A 62 -19.27 -6.98 7.93
CA GLN A 62 -19.82 -8.33 7.72
C GLN A 62 -19.61 -8.80 6.27
N GLU A 63 -19.87 -7.96 5.28
CA GLU A 63 -19.61 -8.30 3.88
C GLU A 63 -18.11 -8.53 3.59
N LEU A 64 -17.22 -7.81 4.28
CA LEU A 64 -15.79 -8.09 4.21
C LEU A 64 -15.45 -9.44 4.84
N ASP A 65 -16.04 -9.79 5.99
CA ASP A 65 -15.86 -11.10 6.63
C ASP A 65 -16.25 -12.23 5.66
N GLU A 66 -17.40 -12.11 5.00
CA GLU A 66 -17.88 -13.08 4.02
C GLU A 66 -17.01 -13.11 2.75
N THR A 67 -16.61 -11.94 2.27
CA THR A 67 -15.79 -11.80 1.05
C THR A 67 -14.39 -12.35 1.25
N LEU A 68 -13.76 -12.07 2.37
CA LEU A 68 -12.41 -12.53 2.68
C LEU A 68 -12.43 -14.02 3.07
N GLY A 69 -13.35 -14.44 3.95
CA GLY A 69 -13.48 -15.84 4.37
C GLY A 69 -12.15 -16.45 4.80
N ALA A 70 -12.01 -17.76 4.59
CA ALA A 70 -10.72 -18.43 4.71
C ALA A 70 -9.91 -18.23 3.42
N TRP A 71 -8.65 -17.86 3.56
CA TRP A 71 -7.69 -17.72 2.46
C TRP A 71 -6.29 -18.11 2.92
N ASP A 72 -5.49 -18.60 2.00
CA ASP A 72 -4.11 -18.99 2.29
C ASP A 72 -3.15 -17.84 2.01
N SER A 73 -2.07 -17.74 2.80
CA SER A 73 -0.99 -16.82 2.53
C SER A 73 -0.35 -17.12 1.18
N PHE A 74 0.09 -16.09 0.47
CA PHE A 74 0.75 -16.23 -0.82
C PHE A 74 1.90 -15.24 -0.96
N PRO A 75 2.92 -15.58 -1.77
CA PRO A 75 4.04 -14.67 -2.00
C PRO A 75 3.60 -13.45 -2.81
N VAL A 76 4.09 -12.29 -2.40
CA VAL A 76 3.98 -11.02 -3.13
C VAL A 76 5.39 -10.54 -3.44
N THR A 77 5.62 -10.06 -4.65
CA THR A 77 6.94 -9.60 -5.10
C THR A 77 6.88 -8.14 -5.52
N ALA A 78 7.74 -7.33 -4.93
CA ALA A 78 8.12 -6.03 -5.44
C ALA A 78 9.24 -6.21 -6.46
N ASP A 79 9.13 -5.57 -7.65
CA ASP A 79 10.06 -5.76 -8.75
C ASP A 79 10.25 -4.47 -9.55
N GLY A 80 11.37 -3.85 -9.29
CA GLY A 80 11.74 -2.56 -9.87
C GLY A 80 10.96 -1.37 -9.29
N PHE A 81 11.43 -0.19 -9.63
CA PHE A 81 10.83 1.06 -9.21
C PHE A 81 9.70 1.48 -10.15
N VAL A 82 8.72 2.18 -9.60
CA VAL A 82 7.66 2.84 -10.35
C VAL A 82 7.65 4.33 -10.01
N PHE A 83 7.54 5.13 -11.05
CA PHE A 83 7.37 6.57 -10.98
C PHE A 83 6.10 6.93 -11.72
N SER A 84 5.11 7.44 -11.01
CA SER A 84 3.80 7.77 -11.56
C SER A 84 3.42 9.20 -11.24
N GLN A 85 2.68 9.79 -12.16
CA GLN A 85 1.99 11.05 -11.95
C GLN A 85 0.54 10.88 -12.36
N TYR A 86 -0.36 11.47 -11.60
CA TYR A 86 -1.79 11.41 -11.86
C TYR A 86 -2.45 12.72 -11.44
N GLU A 87 -3.62 12.96 -11.96
CA GLU A 87 -4.43 14.12 -11.63
C GLU A 87 -5.42 13.76 -10.53
N ASP A 88 -5.50 14.59 -9.49
CA ASP A 88 -6.47 14.50 -8.41
C ASP A 88 -7.18 15.86 -8.30
N GLY A 89 -8.32 15.97 -8.97
CA GLY A 89 -8.96 17.25 -9.21
C GLY A 89 -8.11 18.14 -10.11
N GLU A 90 -7.77 19.35 -9.63
CA GLU A 90 -6.90 20.30 -10.34
C GLU A 90 -5.41 20.10 -10.02
N GLU A 91 -5.09 19.24 -9.05
CA GLU A 91 -3.73 19.00 -8.60
C GLU A 91 -3.08 17.82 -9.31
N ARG A 92 -1.81 18.00 -9.68
CA ARG A 92 -0.98 16.89 -10.15
C ARG A 92 -0.22 16.28 -8.97
N LYS A 93 -0.48 15.01 -8.71
CA LYS A 93 0.18 14.23 -7.65
C LYS A 93 1.28 13.37 -8.24
N TYR A 94 2.33 13.17 -7.47
CA TYR A 94 3.50 12.38 -7.84
C TYR A 94 3.68 11.22 -6.86
N LEU A 95 4.11 10.08 -7.38
CA LEU A 95 4.37 8.86 -6.62
C LEU A 95 5.71 8.26 -7.06
N ALA A 96 6.57 8.01 -6.09
CA ALA A 96 7.75 7.17 -6.23
C ALA A 96 7.58 5.93 -5.35
N GLY A 97 7.83 4.74 -5.88
CA GLY A 97 7.62 3.50 -5.15
C GLY A 97 8.20 2.29 -5.86
N TYR A 98 7.90 1.11 -5.30
CA TYR A 98 8.14 -0.16 -5.97
C TYR A 98 6.89 -0.62 -6.71
N ARG A 99 7.08 -1.14 -7.91
CA ARG A 99 6.06 -1.91 -8.60
C ARG A 99 5.88 -3.25 -7.89
N VAL A 100 4.65 -3.63 -7.65
CA VAL A 100 4.31 -4.96 -7.16
C VAL A 100 3.77 -5.79 -8.31
N ARG A 101 4.26 -7.03 -8.46
CA ARG A 101 3.79 -7.93 -9.51
C ARG A 101 2.32 -8.24 -9.32
N LYS A 102 1.57 -8.23 -10.42
CA LYS A 102 0.17 -8.65 -10.48
C LYS A 102 0.09 -10.17 -10.58
N ASP A 103 0.51 -10.86 -9.52
CA ASP A 103 0.34 -12.32 -9.50
C ASP A 103 -1.16 -12.71 -9.39
N PRO A 104 -1.52 -13.96 -9.74
CA PRO A 104 -2.90 -14.40 -9.75
C PRO A 104 -3.60 -14.29 -8.40
N SER A 105 -2.91 -14.58 -7.29
CA SER A 105 -3.47 -14.57 -5.94
C SER A 105 -3.82 -13.14 -5.50
N LEU A 106 -2.89 -12.20 -5.71
CA LEU A 106 -3.09 -10.78 -5.39
C LEU A 106 -4.20 -10.19 -6.25
N THR A 107 -4.23 -10.53 -7.54
CA THR A 107 -5.27 -10.07 -8.47
C THR A 107 -6.63 -10.65 -8.11
N SER A 108 -6.69 -11.92 -7.73
CA SER A 108 -7.93 -12.57 -7.28
C SER A 108 -8.47 -11.92 -6.00
N LEU A 109 -7.59 -11.61 -5.04
CA LEU A 109 -7.97 -10.93 -3.81
C LEU A 109 -8.54 -9.54 -4.10
N ASN A 110 -7.89 -8.76 -4.95
CA ASN A 110 -8.41 -7.47 -5.39
C ASN A 110 -9.78 -7.62 -6.08
N ALA A 111 -9.93 -8.60 -7.00
CA ALA A 111 -11.19 -8.83 -7.71
C ALA A 111 -12.34 -9.21 -6.77
N ARG A 112 -12.06 -9.99 -5.72
CA ARG A 112 -13.06 -10.31 -4.67
C ARG A 112 -13.52 -9.04 -3.97
N LEU A 113 -12.59 -8.18 -3.56
CA LEU A 113 -12.89 -6.91 -2.89
C LEU A 113 -13.65 -5.92 -3.79
N LEU A 114 -13.42 -5.95 -5.09
CA LEU A 114 -14.14 -5.11 -6.05
C LEU A 114 -15.63 -5.46 -6.18
N ARG A 115 -16.05 -6.68 -5.79
CA ARG A 115 -17.49 -7.08 -5.77
C ARG A 115 -18.31 -6.28 -4.76
N LEU A 116 -17.66 -5.63 -3.80
CA LEU A 116 -18.32 -4.74 -2.82
C LEU A 116 -18.67 -3.37 -3.46
N GLU A 117 -19.30 -3.38 -4.64
CA GLU A 117 -19.51 -2.17 -5.48
C GLU A 117 -20.32 -1.07 -4.80
N LYS A 118 -21.31 -1.44 -3.98
CA LYS A 118 -22.16 -0.47 -3.26
C LYS A 118 -21.41 0.46 -2.31
N TRP A 119 -20.18 0.08 -1.90
CA TRP A 119 -19.35 0.88 -1.00
C TRP A 119 -18.25 1.64 -1.73
N ARG A 120 -18.40 1.86 -3.02
CA ARG A 120 -17.34 2.41 -3.87
C ARG A 120 -17.30 3.93 -3.78
N ALA A 121 -16.13 4.48 -3.44
CA ALA A 121 -15.87 5.92 -3.41
C ALA A 121 -15.08 6.44 -4.62
N SER A 122 -14.50 5.59 -5.45
CA SER A 122 -13.69 6.01 -6.59
C SER A 122 -13.94 5.17 -7.84
N ASN A 123 -13.82 5.81 -9.02
CA ASN A 123 -13.97 5.16 -10.32
C ASN A 123 -12.68 4.50 -10.83
N ARG A 124 -11.63 4.38 -10.02
CA ARG A 124 -10.38 3.73 -10.44
C ARG A 124 -10.63 2.25 -10.67
N LEU A 125 -10.64 1.83 -11.94
CA LEU A 125 -10.86 0.46 -12.37
C LEU A 125 -9.55 -0.33 -12.48
N LEU A 126 -8.41 0.35 -12.66
CA LEU A 126 -7.13 -0.30 -12.85
C LEU A 126 -6.46 -0.60 -11.52
N PHE A 127 -6.19 -1.88 -11.29
CA PHE A 127 -5.37 -2.33 -10.17
C PHE A 127 -3.90 -2.25 -10.57
N GLU A 128 -3.21 -1.25 -10.02
CA GLU A 128 -1.76 -1.04 -10.17
C GLU A 128 -1.10 -1.10 -8.80
N PRO A 129 -0.84 -2.33 -8.27
CA PRO A 129 -0.31 -2.50 -6.94
C PRO A 129 1.12 -1.96 -6.86
N HIS A 130 1.39 -1.24 -5.79
CA HIS A 130 2.71 -0.65 -5.53
C HIS A 130 2.95 -0.50 -4.03
N LEU A 131 4.23 -0.41 -3.66
CA LEU A 131 4.68 0.01 -2.34
C LEU A 131 5.20 1.42 -2.42
N THR A 132 4.58 2.33 -1.71
CA THR A 132 4.89 3.76 -1.76
C THR A 132 6.14 4.10 -0.97
N LEU A 133 7.14 4.69 -1.62
CA LEU A 133 8.31 5.31 -0.97
C LEU A 133 8.01 6.77 -0.60
N ALA A 134 7.55 7.57 -1.55
CA ALA A 134 7.19 8.97 -1.33
C ALA A 134 5.95 9.34 -2.17
N PHE A 135 5.04 10.13 -1.61
CA PHE A 135 3.75 10.42 -2.21
C PHE A 135 3.04 11.59 -1.52
N ASP A 136 1.93 12.07 -2.09
CA ASP A 136 0.97 13.07 -1.62
C ASP A 136 1.57 14.49 -1.54
N ASP A 137 2.48 14.75 -0.61
CA ASP A 137 3.21 16.00 -0.48
C ASP A 137 4.51 16.05 -1.33
N LEU A 138 4.72 15.05 -2.21
CA LEU A 138 5.85 15.00 -3.13
C LEU A 138 5.59 15.94 -4.32
N ASP A 139 6.35 17.03 -4.41
CA ASP A 139 6.28 17.94 -5.54
C ASP A 139 7.04 17.43 -6.77
N ARG A 140 6.91 18.11 -7.90
CA ARG A 140 7.59 17.73 -9.15
C ARG A 140 9.11 17.68 -8.99
N LYS A 141 9.69 18.62 -8.24
CA LYS A 141 11.12 18.68 -8.05
C LYS A 141 11.61 17.52 -7.18
N GLY A 142 10.94 17.27 -6.05
CA GLY A 142 11.23 16.13 -5.18
C GLY A 142 11.10 14.80 -5.91
N PHE A 143 10.07 14.64 -6.74
CA PHE A 143 9.88 13.46 -7.59
C PHE A 143 11.08 13.22 -8.53
N GLN A 144 11.55 14.26 -9.21
CA GLN A 144 12.73 14.16 -10.07
C GLN A 144 14.02 13.93 -9.28
N ASP A 145 14.14 14.50 -8.06
CA ASP A 145 15.29 14.30 -7.19
C ASP A 145 15.35 12.83 -6.72
N VAL A 146 14.24 12.22 -6.32
CA VAL A 146 14.17 10.79 -5.95
C VAL A 146 14.52 9.90 -7.14
N GLN A 147 14.00 10.18 -8.32
CA GLN A 147 14.32 9.42 -9.53
C GLN A 147 15.81 9.46 -9.84
N ARG A 148 16.41 10.64 -9.92
CA ARG A 148 17.84 10.82 -10.17
C ARG A 148 18.72 10.18 -9.10
N TRP A 149 18.30 10.27 -7.84
CA TRP A 149 19.01 9.65 -6.74
C TRP A 149 19.07 8.13 -6.89
N LEU A 150 17.95 7.49 -7.21
CA LEU A 150 17.89 6.04 -7.44
C LEU A 150 18.73 5.60 -8.65
N GLU A 151 18.71 6.39 -9.73
CA GLU A 151 19.52 6.14 -10.93
C GLU A 151 21.04 6.28 -10.64
N ALA A 152 21.42 7.25 -9.82
CA ALA A 152 22.82 7.51 -9.47
C ALA A 152 23.36 6.55 -8.39
N ASN A 153 22.51 5.86 -7.65
CA ASN A 153 22.88 4.97 -6.56
C ASN A 153 22.31 3.55 -6.77
N PRO A 154 22.68 2.86 -7.86
CA PRO A 154 22.22 1.50 -8.11
C PRO A 154 22.69 0.58 -6.98
N GLY A 155 21.74 -0.11 -6.34
CA GLY A 155 22.05 -0.98 -5.20
C GLY A 155 21.91 -0.32 -3.82
N ALA A 156 21.62 0.99 -3.73
CA ALA A 156 21.27 1.63 -2.46
C ALA A 156 19.98 1.02 -1.86
N LEU A 157 19.06 0.64 -2.74
CA LEU A 157 17.85 -0.12 -2.39
C LEU A 157 17.83 -1.42 -3.21
N PRO A 158 17.26 -2.53 -2.66
CA PRO A 158 17.12 -3.76 -3.42
C PRO A 158 16.22 -3.52 -4.65
N SER A 159 16.62 -4.06 -5.82
CA SER A 159 15.82 -3.95 -7.04
C SER A 159 14.55 -4.82 -7.00
N SER A 160 14.56 -5.88 -6.20
CA SER A 160 13.43 -6.78 -6.02
C SER A 160 13.49 -7.46 -4.65
N PHE A 161 12.32 -7.72 -4.08
CA PHE A 161 12.17 -8.52 -2.85
C PHE A 161 10.76 -9.11 -2.78
N SER A 162 10.59 -10.14 -1.95
CA SER A 162 9.32 -10.82 -1.78
C SER A 162 8.99 -10.98 -0.30
N TRP A 163 7.69 -11.06 0.00
CA TRP A 163 7.17 -11.36 1.33
C TRP A 163 5.89 -12.20 1.20
N LEU A 164 5.40 -12.73 2.32
CA LEU A 164 4.10 -13.39 2.37
C LEU A 164 3.00 -12.35 2.66
N CYS A 165 1.97 -12.37 1.85
CA CYS A 165 0.71 -11.70 2.17
C CYS A 165 -0.04 -12.57 3.17
N GLU A 166 -0.02 -12.19 4.44
CA GLU A 166 -0.62 -12.93 5.56
C GLU A 166 -1.79 -12.19 6.19
N ASN A 167 -1.99 -10.94 5.77
CA ASN A 167 -3.02 -10.08 6.35
C ASN A 167 -3.75 -9.26 5.28
N VAL A 168 -4.99 -8.94 5.60
CA VAL A 168 -5.78 -7.88 4.97
C VAL A 168 -6.26 -6.97 6.08
N CYS A 169 -5.99 -5.69 5.94
CA CYS A 169 -6.28 -4.70 6.96
C CYS A 169 -7.26 -3.65 6.44
N LEU A 170 -8.24 -3.34 7.24
CA LEU A 170 -9.16 -2.23 7.05
C LEU A 170 -8.67 -1.05 7.88
N TYR A 171 -8.31 0.04 7.22
CA TYR A 171 -7.94 1.29 7.89
C TYR A 171 -9.00 2.35 7.64
N THR A 172 -9.23 3.19 8.65
CA THR A 172 -10.05 4.40 8.54
C THR A 172 -9.17 5.63 8.68
N ARG A 173 -9.56 6.72 8.02
CA ARG A 173 -8.89 8.02 8.12
C ARG A 173 -9.72 8.98 8.94
N THR A 174 -9.12 9.53 9.99
CA THR A 174 -9.68 10.62 10.81
C THR A 174 -8.68 11.78 10.80
N GLY A 175 -9.03 12.87 10.11
CA GLY A 175 -8.07 13.94 9.81
C GLY A 175 -6.92 13.40 8.97
N ASP A 176 -5.68 13.57 9.45
CA ASP A 176 -4.46 13.07 8.79
C ASP A 176 -3.96 11.74 9.34
N GLN A 177 -4.67 11.15 10.30
CA GLN A 177 -4.29 9.88 10.90
C GLN A 177 -5.02 8.70 10.29
N TRP A 178 -4.27 7.65 10.00
CA TRP A 178 -4.78 6.35 9.60
C TRP A 178 -4.79 5.41 10.81
N THR A 179 -5.96 4.86 11.12
CA THR A 179 -6.14 3.97 12.28
C THR A 179 -6.62 2.62 11.78
N LEU A 180 -5.97 1.55 12.27
CA LEU A 180 -6.40 0.18 12.02
C LEU A 180 -7.79 0.00 12.64
N TYR A 181 -8.76 -0.38 11.81
CA TYR A 181 -10.13 -0.69 12.22
C TYR A 181 -10.31 -2.19 12.43
N ARG A 182 -9.80 -3.03 11.51
CA ARG A 182 -9.87 -4.48 11.56
C ARG A 182 -8.76 -5.14 10.74
N GLU A 183 -8.34 -6.32 11.19
CA GLU A 183 -7.37 -7.17 10.50
C GLU A 183 -7.96 -8.57 10.29
N TRP A 184 -7.74 -9.14 9.12
CA TRP A 184 -7.98 -10.55 8.78
C TRP A 184 -6.65 -11.20 8.49
N ARG A 185 -6.42 -12.38 9.06
CA ARG A 185 -5.21 -13.16 8.84
C ARG A 185 -5.49 -14.40 8.01
N SER A 186 -4.50 -14.82 7.22
CA SER A 186 -4.57 -16.07 6.49
C SER A 186 -4.71 -17.26 7.44
N SER A 187 -5.33 -18.34 6.94
CA SER A 187 -5.55 -19.59 7.71
C SER A 187 -4.31 -20.48 7.78
N SER A 188 -3.29 -20.23 6.95
CA SER A 188 -2.06 -21.01 6.92
C SER A 188 -0.99 -20.39 7.82
N ASP A 189 -0.35 -21.22 8.65
CA ASP A 189 0.93 -20.88 9.28
C ASP A 189 1.99 -20.72 8.18
N GLY A 190 2.20 -19.49 7.73
CA GLY A 190 3.08 -19.16 6.62
C GLY A 190 4.51 -19.57 6.91
N GLY A 191 5.07 -20.40 6.05
CA GLY A 191 6.51 -20.69 6.06
C GLY A 191 7.31 -19.41 5.85
N TYR A 192 8.41 -19.24 6.59
CA TYR A 192 9.29 -18.08 6.50
C TYR A 192 9.84 -17.92 5.08
N LEU A 193 9.46 -16.85 4.38
CA LEU A 193 10.25 -16.33 3.27
C LEU A 193 11.45 -15.56 3.83
N HIS A 194 12.64 -15.78 3.28
CA HIS A 194 13.83 -15.07 3.69
C HIS A 194 13.62 -13.55 3.59
N SER A 195 13.84 -12.86 4.70
CA SER A 195 13.85 -11.38 4.72
C SER A 195 14.81 -10.85 3.67
N PRO A 196 14.41 -9.86 2.86
CA PRO A 196 15.29 -9.25 1.88
C PRO A 196 16.53 -8.67 2.56
N ARG A 197 17.70 -8.84 1.95
CA ARG A 197 18.91 -8.16 2.43
C ARG A 197 18.82 -6.68 2.04
N TRP A 198 18.38 -5.87 2.96
CA TRP A 198 18.45 -4.43 2.86
C TRP A 198 19.91 -4.01 3.05
N GLY A 199 20.50 -3.42 2.01
CA GLY A 199 21.88 -2.92 2.10
C GLY A 199 22.01 -1.88 3.22
N THR A 200 23.11 -1.88 3.93
CA THR A 200 23.48 -0.78 4.84
C THR A 200 23.79 0.44 3.97
N VAL A 201 22.89 1.39 3.92
CA VAL A 201 23.16 2.69 3.30
C VAL A 201 24.22 3.37 4.20
N ARG A 202 25.44 3.51 3.69
CA ARG A 202 26.44 4.34 4.35
C ARG A 202 26.03 5.80 4.11
N THR A 203 25.72 6.47 5.20
CA THR A 203 25.50 7.93 5.25
C THR A 203 26.78 8.68 4.90
#